data_29193e5efe9013c8612fc64eb466c6e5
#
_entry.id   29193e5efe9013c8612fc64eb466c6e5
#
_cell.length_a   1.000
_cell.length_b   1.000
_cell.length_c   1.000
_cell.angle_alpha   90.00
_cell.angle_beta   90.00
_cell.angle_gamma   90.00
#
_symmetry.space_group_name_H-M   'P 1'
#
loop_
_entity.id
_entity.type
_entity.pdbx_description
1 polymer ?
#
loop_
_entity_poly.entity_id
_entity_poly.type
_entity_poly.pdbx_seq_one_letter_code
_entity_poly.pdbx_strand_id
1 'polypeptide(L)'
;MSDSVIVVGVTLAYLAMVLVVGLRARGQSSSSLEGYVAGGRHVGVVILFFILGAEIFSAFAFLGTPGWAYQRGAPAFYILAYLSLVPITIWALGPRVARLGRERGYLTQGDMIADHYRSKPLGMLAGIIGVVALVPYLTIQIAGAGLLFQAATDGMIPFWLGALLAFVVVAAYVFCSGLSGIGWTNLVQGIMMIFIAWFLGLAVSDRLYGGVGEMFAQIQQTAPEYLTMPGATDMNWGYFSTAVLVSAFGGAMWPHLFMKFYSADSGRTLRKVSVFYPLYAYLLVPLLLIGFAGILAFADAPLARADTVLLRLVMDMADFSPWVIGLMLSGALAAAMSTGANLAHTAAIVLVRDVLGPTLMQRADERATVTATRWSVLGLSLLAYVIALLNPASLVMILLTAYGVIVQLFPMVLGALFFPSLRRHSVMAGAVAGSLAFLLFDFGIGSPLGWHAGVWGMVVNLAVLGLCQALTARPVAGRADA
;
A
#
# COMPACT_ATOMS: atom_id res chain seq x y z
N MET A 1 -14.81 -11.45 -34.26
CA MET A 1 -14.01 -11.89 -33.10
C MET A 1 -14.98 -11.91 -31.93
N SER A 2 -14.96 -12.92 -31.08
CA SER A 2 -15.78 -12.88 -29.86
C SER A 2 -15.28 -11.74 -28.96
N ASP A 3 -16.18 -11.12 -28.22
CA ASP A 3 -15.87 -9.97 -27.37
C ASP A 3 -14.75 -10.29 -26.38
N SER A 4 -14.76 -11.49 -25.81
CA SER A 4 -13.71 -11.98 -24.92
C SER A 4 -12.31 -12.02 -25.59
N VAL A 5 -12.22 -12.31 -26.89
CA VAL A 5 -10.94 -12.30 -27.61
C VAL A 5 -10.37 -10.88 -27.73
N ILE A 6 -11.23 -9.87 -27.92
CA ILE A 6 -10.80 -8.46 -27.96
C ILE A 6 -10.30 -8.05 -26.56
N VAL A 7 -11.05 -8.34 -25.50
CA VAL A 7 -10.66 -8.02 -24.12
C VAL A 7 -9.32 -8.65 -23.75
N VAL A 8 -9.15 -9.94 -24.03
CA VAL A 8 -7.89 -10.66 -23.77
C VAL A 8 -6.75 -10.10 -24.63
N GLY A 9 -7.01 -9.80 -25.91
CA GLY A 9 -6.01 -9.23 -26.81
C GLY A 9 -5.46 -7.88 -26.34
N VAL A 10 -6.36 -6.96 -25.93
CA VAL A 10 -5.97 -5.64 -25.38
C VAL A 10 -5.15 -5.81 -24.10
N THR A 11 -5.59 -6.70 -23.21
CA THR A 11 -4.90 -6.97 -21.95
C THR A 11 -3.52 -7.57 -22.15
N LEU A 12 -3.37 -8.54 -23.07
CA LEU A 12 -2.08 -9.14 -23.39
C LEU A 12 -1.13 -8.13 -24.04
N ALA A 13 -1.65 -7.25 -24.91
CA ALA A 13 -0.87 -6.15 -25.47
C ALA A 13 -0.36 -5.20 -24.40
N TYR A 14 -1.20 -4.87 -23.41
CA TYR A 14 -0.79 -4.09 -22.23
C TYR A 14 0.31 -4.81 -21.44
N LEU A 15 0.15 -6.09 -21.12
CA LEU A 15 1.14 -6.86 -20.35
C LEU A 15 2.50 -6.93 -21.11
N ALA A 16 2.46 -7.15 -22.42
CA ALA A 16 3.66 -7.13 -23.26
C ALA A 16 4.36 -5.76 -23.26
N MET A 17 3.58 -4.67 -23.37
CA MET A 17 4.10 -3.31 -23.29
C MET A 17 4.81 -3.04 -21.95
N VAL A 18 4.16 -3.36 -20.83
CA VAL A 18 4.74 -3.18 -19.49
C VAL A 18 6.01 -3.99 -19.30
N LEU A 19 6.01 -5.26 -19.75
CA LEU A 19 7.19 -6.10 -19.69
C LEU A 19 8.37 -5.51 -20.50
N VAL A 20 8.10 -5.05 -21.71
CA VAL A 20 9.12 -4.42 -22.57
C VAL A 20 9.66 -3.15 -21.94
N VAL A 21 8.79 -2.26 -21.43
CA VAL A 21 9.19 -1.02 -20.74
C VAL A 21 10.04 -1.34 -19.52
N GLY A 22 9.58 -2.27 -18.69
CA GLY A 22 10.29 -2.65 -17.47
C GLY A 22 11.66 -3.29 -17.73
N LEU A 23 11.77 -4.17 -18.75
CA LEU A 23 13.04 -4.80 -19.10
C LEU A 23 14.01 -3.82 -19.78
N ARG A 24 13.53 -2.90 -20.63
CA ARG A 24 14.36 -1.87 -21.27
C ARG A 24 14.91 -0.84 -20.30
N ALA A 25 14.22 -0.64 -19.18
CA ALA A 25 14.68 0.24 -18.10
C ALA A 25 15.89 -0.30 -17.30
N ARG A 26 16.41 -1.48 -17.68
CA ARG A 26 17.62 -2.08 -17.10
C ARG A 26 18.83 -1.20 -17.37
N GLY A 27 19.08 -0.25 -16.46
CA GLY A 27 20.23 0.65 -16.53
C GLY A 27 21.48 0.09 -15.86
N GLN A 28 22.62 0.81 -15.98
CA GLN A 28 23.88 0.49 -15.28
C GLN A 28 23.73 0.47 -13.74
N SER A 29 22.74 1.20 -13.20
CA SER A 29 22.47 1.26 -11.77
C SER A 29 21.98 -0.06 -11.16
N SER A 30 21.51 -1.01 -11.95
CA SER A 30 20.99 -2.31 -11.44
C SER A 30 22.09 -3.28 -10.98
N SER A 31 23.36 -2.98 -11.21
CA SER A 31 24.49 -3.82 -10.79
C SER A 31 24.97 -3.57 -9.36
N SER A 32 24.74 -2.38 -8.81
CA SER A 32 25.03 -2.03 -7.41
C SER A 32 23.81 -2.16 -6.53
N LEU A 33 24.01 -2.41 -5.24
CA LEU A 33 22.93 -2.50 -4.27
C LEU A 33 22.18 -1.16 -4.16
N GLU A 34 22.88 -0.06 -4.07
CA GLU A 34 22.27 1.29 -4.03
C GLU A 34 21.48 1.60 -5.30
N GLY A 35 22.01 1.23 -6.46
CA GLY A 35 21.32 1.39 -7.74
C GLY A 35 20.06 0.53 -7.82
N TYR A 36 20.14 -0.74 -7.40
CA TYR A 36 19.01 -1.66 -7.41
C TYR A 36 17.91 -1.24 -6.42
N VAL A 37 18.28 -0.77 -5.22
CA VAL A 37 17.37 -0.45 -4.11
C VAL A 37 16.85 0.98 -4.18
N ALA A 38 17.73 1.97 -4.38
CA ALA A 38 17.42 3.41 -4.23
C ALA A 38 17.52 4.20 -5.55
N GLY A 39 17.79 3.55 -6.68
CA GLY A 39 17.91 4.23 -7.97
C GLY A 39 19.02 5.30 -8.01
N GLY A 40 20.07 5.15 -7.19
CA GLY A 40 21.21 6.08 -7.12
C GLY A 40 20.93 7.39 -6.41
N ARG A 41 19.81 7.54 -5.69
CA ARG A 41 19.41 8.74 -4.92
C ARG A 41 19.26 10.04 -5.74
N HIS A 42 18.88 9.92 -7.00
CA HIS A 42 18.73 11.05 -7.95
C HIS A 42 17.29 11.22 -8.44
N VAL A 43 16.31 10.71 -7.70
CA VAL A 43 14.90 10.73 -8.14
C VAL A 43 14.32 12.13 -7.90
N GLY A 44 14.04 12.83 -9.01
CA GLY A 44 13.44 14.17 -9.00
C GLY A 44 11.93 14.15 -8.72
N VAL A 45 11.35 15.35 -8.60
CA VAL A 45 9.95 15.57 -8.16
C VAL A 45 8.94 14.77 -8.98
N VAL A 46 9.03 14.79 -10.31
CA VAL A 46 8.03 14.16 -11.20
C VAL A 46 8.04 12.64 -11.05
N ILE A 47 9.22 12.03 -11.15
CA ILE A 47 9.34 10.57 -11.02
C ILE A 47 8.97 10.12 -9.60
N LEU A 48 9.40 10.84 -8.58
CA LEU A 48 9.07 10.53 -7.19
C LEU A 48 7.57 10.66 -6.93
N PHE A 49 6.91 11.68 -7.50
CA PHE A 49 5.47 11.86 -7.42
C PHE A 49 4.72 10.65 -8.02
N PHE A 50 5.11 10.18 -9.21
CA PHE A 50 4.50 9.01 -9.81
C PHE A 50 4.86 7.71 -9.07
N ILE A 51 6.07 7.55 -8.56
CA ILE A 51 6.42 6.36 -7.77
C ILE A 51 5.59 6.30 -6.48
N LEU A 52 5.49 7.40 -5.74
CA LEU A 52 4.71 7.45 -4.50
C LEU A 52 3.20 7.41 -4.77
N GLY A 53 2.75 8.05 -5.84
CA GLY A 53 1.34 8.12 -6.19
C GLY A 53 0.80 6.82 -6.79
N ALA A 54 1.58 6.15 -7.64
CA ALA A 54 1.17 4.86 -8.21
C ALA A 54 0.94 3.77 -7.16
N GLU A 55 1.48 3.94 -5.95
CA GLU A 55 1.23 3.04 -4.83
C GLU A 55 -0.14 3.24 -4.18
N ILE A 56 -0.78 4.43 -4.36
CA ILE A 56 -2.17 4.68 -3.95
C ILE A 56 -3.13 3.93 -4.86
N PHE A 57 -2.84 3.93 -6.17
CA PHE A 57 -3.61 3.19 -7.16
C PHE A 57 -3.18 1.72 -7.16
N SER A 58 -3.80 0.95 -6.29
CA SER A 58 -3.57 -0.49 -6.14
C SER A 58 -4.84 -1.27 -6.47
N ALA A 59 -4.78 -2.60 -6.44
CA ALA A 59 -6.00 -3.41 -6.50
C ALA A 59 -7.01 -3.02 -5.40
N PHE A 60 -6.52 -2.62 -4.21
CA PHE A 60 -7.37 -2.04 -3.18
C PHE A 60 -8.09 -0.78 -3.67
N ALA A 61 -7.42 0.13 -4.38
CA ALA A 61 -8.03 1.35 -4.88
C ALA A 61 -9.09 1.05 -5.95
N PHE A 62 -8.77 0.20 -6.94
CA PHE A 62 -9.69 -0.07 -8.06
C PHE A 62 -10.83 -1.03 -7.73
N LEU A 63 -10.65 -1.95 -6.82
CA LEU A 63 -11.68 -2.94 -6.43
C LEU A 63 -12.22 -2.66 -5.03
N GLY A 64 -11.36 -2.44 -4.07
CA GLY A 64 -11.75 -2.23 -2.68
C GLY A 64 -12.47 -0.90 -2.44
N THR A 65 -12.01 0.21 -3.03
CA THR A 65 -12.64 1.53 -2.85
C THR A 65 -14.09 1.56 -3.36
N PRO A 66 -14.40 1.12 -4.60
CA PRO A 66 -15.79 0.99 -5.04
C PRO A 66 -16.58 0.00 -4.18
N GLY A 67 -15.98 -1.14 -3.82
CA GLY A 67 -16.61 -2.13 -2.97
C GLY A 67 -17.02 -1.59 -1.60
N TRP A 68 -16.18 -0.77 -1.00
CA TRP A 68 -16.49 -0.11 0.28
C TRP A 68 -17.59 0.95 0.15
N ALA A 69 -17.55 1.76 -0.91
CA ALA A 69 -18.60 2.75 -1.16
C ALA A 69 -19.96 2.06 -1.44
N TYR A 70 -19.96 0.97 -2.21
CA TYR A 70 -21.12 0.14 -2.43
C TYR A 70 -21.70 -0.46 -1.14
N GLN A 71 -20.86 -1.03 -0.30
CA GLN A 71 -21.30 -1.74 0.91
C GLN A 71 -21.65 -0.79 2.05
N ARG A 72 -20.97 0.37 2.18
CA ARG A 72 -21.01 1.22 3.36
C ARG A 72 -21.47 2.65 3.10
N GLY A 73 -21.35 3.13 1.87
CA GLY A 73 -21.66 4.53 1.54
C GLY A 73 -20.61 5.51 2.06
N ALA A 74 -21.06 6.57 2.73
CA ALA A 74 -20.22 7.67 3.23
C ALA A 74 -18.99 7.24 4.05
N PRO A 75 -19.01 6.20 4.89
CA PRO A 75 -17.80 5.71 5.57
C PRO A 75 -16.62 5.39 4.64
N ALA A 76 -16.85 5.10 3.35
CA ALA A 76 -15.78 4.86 2.39
C ALA A 76 -14.88 6.09 2.18
N PHE A 77 -15.34 7.29 2.49
CA PHE A 77 -14.52 8.52 2.45
C PHE A 77 -13.34 8.50 3.43
N TYR A 78 -13.29 7.52 4.35
CA TYR A 78 -12.10 7.32 5.19
C TYR A 78 -10.82 7.23 4.36
N ILE A 79 -10.92 6.66 3.13
CA ILE A 79 -9.77 6.49 2.22
C ILE A 79 -9.20 7.85 1.82
N LEU A 80 -10.07 8.80 1.44
CA LEU A 80 -9.65 10.16 1.11
C LEU A 80 -9.12 10.90 2.34
N ALA A 81 -9.73 10.67 3.50
CA ALA A 81 -9.33 11.32 4.75
C ALA A 81 -7.89 10.96 5.14
N TYR A 82 -7.55 9.66 5.24
CA TYR A 82 -6.20 9.28 5.65
C TYR A 82 -5.14 9.61 4.58
N LEU A 83 -5.46 9.47 3.29
CA LEU A 83 -4.54 9.83 2.19
C LEU A 83 -4.25 11.33 2.15
N SER A 84 -5.18 12.16 2.61
CA SER A 84 -4.96 13.61 2.75
C SER A 84 -4.07 13.95 3.95
N LEU A 85 -3.99 13.08 4.96
CA LEU A 85 -3.16 13.26 6.16
C LEU A 85 -1.74 12.66 6.03
N VAL A 86 -1.56 11.57 5.28
CA VAL A 86 -0.24 10.96 5.04
C VAL A 86 0.83 11.97 4.60
N PRO A 87 0.56 12.94 3.70
CA PRO A 87 1.53 13.95 3.29
C PRO A 87 2.14 14.75 4.43
N ILE A 88 1.41 14.94 5.53
CA ILE A 88 1.91 15.65 6.71
C ILE A 88 3.10 14.89 7.31
N THR A 89 2.98 13.56 7.42
CA THR A 89 4.07 12.71 7.94
C THR A 89 5.25 12.67 6.96
N ILE A 90 4.99 12.62 5.64
CA ILE A 90 6.04 12.69 4.61
C ILE A 90 6.79 14.03 4.72
N TRP A 91 6.07 15.14 4.85
CA TRP A 91 6.65 16.49 4.96
C TRP A 91 7.51 16.66 6.22
N ALA A 92 7.04 16.13 7.35
CA ALA A 92 7.72 16.23 8.64
C ALA A 92 8.94 15.31 8.75
N LEU A 93 8.82 14.05 8.32
CA LEU A 93 9.83 13.00 8.51
C LEU A 93 10.76 12.88 7.30
N GLY A 94 10.21 12.93 6.09
CA GLY A 94 10.92 12.62 4.85
C GLY A 94 12.24 13.37 4.64
N PRO A 95 12.30 14.71 4.79
CA PRO A 95 13.56 15.46 4.60
C PRO A 95 14.66 15.06 5.58
N ARG A 96 14.31 14.70 6.83
CA ARG A 96 15.29 14.23 7.83
C ARG A 96 15.78 12.82 7.48
N VAL A 97 14.86 11.93 7.11
CA VAL A 97 15.19 10.56 6.69
C VAL A 97 16.10 10.59 5.45
N ALA A 98 15.75 11.39 4.43
CA ALA A 98 16.56 11.55 3.22
C ALA A 98 17.97 12.07 3.51
N ARG A 99 18.11 13.04 4.43
CA ARG A 99 19.41 13.56 4.85
C ARG A 99 20.24 12.49 5.53
N LEU A 100 19.68 11.81 6.54
CA LEU A 100 20.38 10.74 7.25
C LEU A 100 20.76 9.58 6.31
N GLY A 101 19.89 9.24 5.36
CA GLY A 101 20.19 8.24 4.35
C GLY A 101 21.41 8.61 3.50
N ARG A 102 21.59 9.87 3.10
CA ARG A 102 22.77 10.33 2.36
C ARG A 102 24.03 10.38 3.21
N GLU A 103 23.91 10.85 4.47
CA GLU A 103 25.04 10.99 5.39
C GLU A 103 25.58 9.63 5.90
N ARG A 104 24.69 8.66 6.09
CA ARG A 104 25.00 7.37 6.73
C ARG A 104 24.91 6.17 5.78
N GLY A 105 24.44 6.36 4.54
CA GLY A 105 24.30 5.26 3.57
C GLY A 105 23.11 4.33 3.82
N TYR A 106 22.09 4.75 4.59
CA TYR A 106 20.92 3.91 4.85
C TYR A 106 20.12 3.66 3.57
N LEU A 107 19.62 2.43 3.43
CA LEU A 107 18.77 1.98 2.34
C LEU A 107 17.41 1.50 2.84
N THR A 108 17.33 1.06 4.10
CA THR A 108 16.11 0.56 4.71
C THR A 108 15.76 1.31 5.99
N GLN A 109 14.53 1.11 6.44
CA GLN A 109 14.08 1.62 7.74
C GLN A 109 14.82 0.92 8.88
N GLY A 110 15.10 -0.39 8.73
CA GLY A 110 15.86 -1.18 9.68
C GLY A 110 17.30 -0.71 9.84
N ASP A 111 17.98 -0.26 8.76
CA ASP A 111 19.31 0.34 8.82
C ASP A 111 19.34 1.55 9.76
N MET A 112 18.40 2.48 9.56
CA MET A 112 18.32 3.72 10.36
C MET A 112 18.05 3.40 11.83
N ILE A 113 17.15 2.46 12.11
CA ILE A 113 16.80 2.05 13.48
C ILE A 113 17.97 1.34 14.14
N ALA A 114 18.61 0.40 13.46
CA ALA A 114 19.73 -0.36 14.00
C ALA A 114 20.92 0.53 14.35
N ASP A 115 21.25 1.51 13.51
CA ASP A 115 22.36 2.43 13.73
C ASP A 115 22.02 3.44 14.85
N HIS A 116 20.85 4.10 14.79
CA HIS A 116 20.46 5.10 15.79
C HIS A 116 20.45 4.51 17.23
N TYR A 117 19.80 3.35 17.42
CA TYR A 117 19.70 2.71 18.73
C TYR A 117 20.89 1.81 19.06
N ARG A 118 21.87 1.69 18.15
CA ARG A 118 23.01 0.76 18.28
C ARG A 118 22.54 -0.66 18.63
N SER A 119 21.52 -1.14 17.91
CA SER A 119 20.84 -2.40 18.20
C SER A 119 20.40 -3.13 16.92
N LYS A 120 21.20 -4.10 16.49
CA LYS A 120 20.83 -5.00 15.37
C LYS A 120 19.48 -5.70 15.61
N PRO A 121 19.16 -6.24 16.81
CA PRO A 121 17.86 -6.87 17.05
C PRO A 121 16.67 -5.90 16.86
N LEU A 122 16.84 -4.61 17.15
CA LEU A 122 15.78 -3.63 16.96
C LEU A 122 15.54 -3.34 15.47
N GLY A 123 16.61 -3.26 14.68
CA GLY A 123 16.50 -3.16 13.21
C GLY A 123 15.85 -4.41 12.61
N MET A 124 16.21 -5.62 13.10
CA MET A 124 15.56 -6.88 12.71
C MET A 124 14.06 -6.89 13.04
N LEU A 125 13.67 -6.44 14.23
CA LEU A 125 12.26 -6.33 14.63
C LEU A 125 11.49 -5.41 13.67
N ALA A 126 12.07 -4.26 13.34
CA ALA A 126 11.47 -3.36 12.36
C ALA A 126 11.31 -4.02 10.98
N GLY A 127 12.34 -4.75 10.53
CA GLY A 127 12.30 -5.53 9.30
C GLY A 127 11.23 -6.62 9.31
N ILE A 128 11.11 -7.38 10.41
CA ILE A 128 10.07 -8.42 10.57
C ILE A 128 8.68 -7.81 10.51
N ILE A 129 8.42 -6.75 11.27
CA ILE A 129 7.13 -6.02 11.24
C ILE A 129 6.83 -5.55 9.81
N GLY A 130 7.84 -5.00 9.12
CA GLY A 130 7.71 -4.56 7.72
C GLY A 130 7.34 -5.69 6.76
N VAL A 131 8.03 -6.84 6.81
CA VAL A 131 7.74 -7.99 5.93
C VAL A 131 6.37 -8.59 6.23
N VAL A 132 6.02 -8.74 7.53
CA VAL A 132 4.71 -9.26 7.97
C VAL A 132 3.56 -8.38 7.47
N ALA A 133 3.74 -7.06 7.39
CA ALA A 133 2.74 -6.17 6.82
C ALA A 133 2.74 -6.19 5.27
N LEU A 134 3.90 -6.29 4.63
CA LEU A 134 4.03 -6.23 3.16
C LEU A 134 3.48 -7.46 2.46
N VAL A 135 3.62 -8.67 3.03
CA VAL A 135 3.17 -9.91 2.38
C VAL A 135 1.65 -9.95 2.19
N PRO A 136 0.80 -9.69 3.20
CA PRO A 136 -0.65 -9.57 3.00
C PRO A 136 -1.02 -8.50 1.97
N TYR A 137 -0.34 -7.35 1.97
CA TYR A 137 -0.59 -6.28 1.00
C TYR A 137 -0.20 -6.72 -0.42
N LEU A 138 0.88 -7.47 -0.59
CA LEU A 138 1.24 -8.09 -1.86
C LEU A 138 0.19 -9.12 -2.30
N THR A 139 -0.34 -9.91 -1.36
CA THR A 139 -1.42 -10.88 -1.62
C THR A 139 -2.66 -10.20 -2.20
N ILE A 140 -3.04 -9.00 -1.71
CA ILE A 140 -4.15 -8.22 -2.25
C ILE A 140 -3.96 -7.92 -3.74
N GLN A 141 -2.74 -7.56 -4.15
CA GLN A 141 -2.44 -7.23 -5.55
C GLN A 141 -2.61 -8.45 -6.45
N ILE A 142 -2.14 -9.60 -5.98
CA ILE A 142 -2.26 -10.88 -6.70
C ILE A 142 -3.72 -11.33 -6.79
N ALA A 143 -4.42 -11.29 -5.68
CA ALA A 143 -5.85 -11.65 -5.64
C ALA A 143 -6.69 -10.72 -6.53
N GLY A 144 -6.40 -9.42 -6.51
CA GLY A 144 -7.05 -8.44 -7.38
C GLY A 144 -6.84 -8.75 -8.86
N ALA A 145 -5.60 -9.05 -9.27
CA ALA A 145 -5.32 -9.43 -10.66
C ALA A 145 -6.06 -10.71 -11.08
N GLY A 146 -6.11 -11.72 -10.22
CA GLY A 146 -6.87 -12.93 -10.47
C GLY A 146 -8.37 -12.70 -10.66
N LEU A 147 -8.97 -11.89 -9.79
CA LEU A 147 -10.39 -11.50 -9.88
C LEU A 147 -10.69 -10.73 -11.17
N LEU A 148 -9.79 -9.81 -11.55
CA LEU A 148 -9.92 -9.02 -12.76
C LEU A 148 -9.94 -9.90 -14.02
N PHE A 149 -8.99 -10.82 -14.15
CA PHE A 149 -8.96 -11.74 -15.29
C PHE A 149 -10.16 -12.66 -15.32
N GLN A 150 -10.51 -13.28 -14.19
CA GLN A 150 -11.63 -14.21 -14.11
C GLN A 150 -12.95 -13.54 -14.50
N ALA A 151 -13.22 -12.34 -13.96
CA ALA A 151 -14.45 -11.64 -14.25
C ALA A 151 -14.47 -11.12 -15.70
N ALA A 152 -13.42 -10.44 -16.17
CA ALA A 152 -13.40 -9.84 -17.51
C ALA A 152 -13.36 -10.82 -18.67
N THR A 153 -13.18 -12.11 -18.40
CA THR A 153 -13.17 -13.18 -19.42
C THR A 153 -14.28 -14.22 -19.20
N ASP A 154 -15.27 -13.89 -18.37
CA ASP A 154 -16.36 -14.82 -17.99
C ASP A 154 -15.85 -16.20 -17.54
N GLY A 155 -14.72 -16.20 -16.80
CA GLY A 155 -14.09 -17.41 -16.29
C GLY A 155 -13.22 -18.17 -17.31
N MET A 156 -13.09 -17.71 -18.57
CA MET A 156 -12.20 -18.33 -19.56
C MET A 156 -10.75 -18.37 -19.05
N ILE A 157 -10.30 -17.30 -18.40
CA ILE A 157 -9.05 -17.28 -17.62
C ILE A 157 -9.42 -17.44 -16.17
N PRO A 158 -9.20 -18.61 -15.56
CA PRO A 158 -9.55 -18.83 -14.16
C PRO A 158 -8.68 -17.98 -13.25
N PHE A 159 -9.17 -17.69 -12.03
CA PHE A 159 -8.52 -16.85 -11.03
C PHE A 159 -7.02 -17.15 -10.86
N TRP A 160 -6.66 -18.44 -10.68
CA TRP A 160 -5.27 -18.83 -10.46
C TRP A 160 -4.35 -18.49 -11.63
N LEU A 161 -4.84 -18.66 -12.87
CA LEU A 161 -4.05 -18.38 -14.07
C LEU A 161 -3.90 -16.85 -14.29
N GLY A 162 -4.98 -16.09 -14.10
CA GLY A 162 -4.94 -14.63 -14.19
C GLY A 162 -3.98 -14.00 -13.16
N ALA A 163 -4.06 -14.48 -11.91
CA ALA A 163 -3.13 -14.09 -10.85
C ALA A 163 -1.68 -14.43 -11.21
N LEU A 164 -1.43 -15.63 -11.73
CA LEU A 164 -0.09 -16.08 -12.13
C LEU A 164 0.47 -15.24 -13.28
N LEU A 165 -0.31 -14.98 -14.33
CA LEU A 165 0.12 -14.21 -15.51
C LEU A 165 0.59 -12.80 -15.13
N ALA A 166 -0.21 -12.06 -14.36
CA ALA A 166 0.16 -10.73 -13.89
C ALA A 166 1.45 -10.77 -13.07
N PHE A 167 1.57 -11.77 -12.20
CA PHE A 167 2.71 -11.88 -11.29
C PHE A 167 4.00 -12.30 -11.95
N VAL A 168 3.96 -13.22 -12.93
CA VAL A 168 5.15 -13.60 -13.70
C VAL A 168 5.72 -12.38 -14.43
N VAL A 169 4.87 -11.53 -15.01
CA VAL A 169 5.31 -10.30 -15.67
C VAL A 169 5.98 -9.34 -14.67
N VAL A 170 5.35 -9.12 -13.50
CA VAL A 170 5.91 -8.28 -12.43
C VAL A 170 7.24 -8.83 -11.94
N ALA A 171 7.27 -10.12 -11.57
CA ALA A 171 8.47 -10.76 -11.05
C ALA A 171 9.63 -10.69 -12.06
N ALA A 172 9.37 -10.87 -13.35
CA ALA A 172 10.38 -10.82 -14.40
C ALA A 172 11.07 -9.46 -14.48
N TYR A 173 10.32 -8.35 -14.60
CA TYR A 173 10.98 -7.05 -14.71
C TYR A 173 11.57 -6.54 -13.38
N VAL A 174 10.95 -6.85 -12.24
CA VAL A 174 11.52 -6.50 -10.92
C VAL A 174 12.82 -7.23 -10.68
N PHE A 175 12.88 -8.53 -10.96
CA PHE A 175 14.09 -9.35 -10.86
C PHE A 175 15.24 -8.79 -11.71
N CYS A 176 14.93 -8.38 -12.96
CA CYS A 176 15.94 -7.89 -13.89
C CYS A 176 16.39 -6.46 -13.65
N SER A 177 15.46 -5.55 -13.34
CA SER A 177 15.66 -4.10 -13.43
C SER A 177 15.56 -3.35 -12.11
N GLY A 178 15.06 -3.98 -11.05
CA GLY A 178 14.89 -3.34 -9.74
C GLY A 178 14.09 -2.04 -9.79
N LEU A 179 14.48 -1.04 -8.99
CA LEU A 179 13.75 0.23 -8.87
C LEU A 179 13.64 1.02 -10.18
N SER A 180 14.63 0.91 -11.06
CA SER A 180 14.60 1.61 -12.35
C SER A 180 13.47 1.09 -13.25
N GLY A 181 13.27 -0.24 -13.29
CA GLY A 181 12.16 -0.86 -14.02
C GLY A 181 10.81 -0.44 -13.45
N ILE A 182 10.69 -0.46 -12.12
CA ILE A 182 9.49 -0.04 -11.40
C ILE A 182 9.17 1.43 -11.71
N GLY A 183 10.15 2.34 -11.70
CA GLY A 183 9.93 3.75 -11.93
C GLY A 183 9.34 4.05 -13.32
N TRP A 184 9.88 3.44 -14.38
CA TRP A 184 9.37 3.64 -15.73
C TRP A 184 8.02 2.98 -15.99
N THR A 185 7.80 1.77 -15.47
CA THR A 185 6.49 1.11 -15.57
C THR A 185 5.42 1.90 -14.80
N ASN A 186 5.72 2.40 -13.60
CA ASN A 186 4.79 3.19 -12.80
C ASN A 186 4.42 4.52 -13.45
N LEU A 187 5.33 5.16 -14.20
CA LEU A 187 5.01 6.38 -14.94
C LEU A 187 3.92 6.11 -15.99
N VAL A 188 4.11 5.07 -16.82
CA VAL A 188 3.15 4.69 -17.86
C VAL A 188 1.83 4.23 -17.24
N GLN A 189 1.91 3.36 -16.25
CA GLN A 189 0.75 2.81 -15.54
C GLN A 189 -0.02 3.90 -14.79
N GLY A 190 0.68 4.83 -14.12
CA GLY A 190 0.07 5.93 -13.38
C GLY A 190 -0.78 6.85 -14.27
N ILE A 191 -0.25 7.22 -15.43
CA ILE A 191 -1.00 8.05 -16.39
C ILE A 191 -2.25 7.29 -16.87
N MET A 192 -2.10 6.02 -17.25
CA MET A 192 -3.21 5.20 -17.73
C MET A 192 -4.29 5.02 -16.66
N MET A 193 -3.91 4.74 -15.41
CA MET A 193 -4.84 4.57 -14.29
C MET A 193 -5.70 5.80 -14.03
N ILE A 194 -5.09 7.01 -14.08
CA ILE A 194 -5.79 8.28 -13.88
C ILE A 194 -6.89 8.44 -14.93
N PHE A 195 -6.54 8.27 -16.21
CA PHE A 195 -7.52 8.41 -17.30
C PHE A 195 -8.66 7.41 -17.19
N ILE A 196 -8.34 6.14 -16.92
CA ILE A 196 -9.35 5.07 -16.85
C ILE A 196 -10.26 5.26 -15.64
N ALA A 197 -9.73 5.64 -14.47
CA ALA A 197 -10.54 5.86 -13.28
C ALA A 197 -11.56 7.00 -13.51
N TRP A 198 -11.13 8.15 -14.04
CA TRP A 198 -12.00 9.27 -14.31
C TRP A 198 -13.01 8.97 -15.42
N PHE A 199 -12.57 8.34 -16.49
CA PHE A 199 -13.47 7.92 -17.56
C PHE A 199 -14.58 7.01 -17.04
N LEU A 200 -14.22 5.95 -16.31
CA LEU A 200 -15.19 4.98 -15.80
C LEU A 200 -16.14 5.58 -14.77
N GLY A 201 -15.61 6.35 -13.79
CA GLY A 201 -16.43 6.94 -12.75
C GLY A 201 -17.52 7.88 -13.30
N LEU A 202 -17.17 8.67 -14.30
CA LEU A 202 -18.11 9.57 -14.94
C LEU A 202 -19.04 8.83 -15.92
N ALA A 203 -18.50 7.95 -16.77
CA ALA A 203 -19.28 7.25 -17.79
C ALA A 203 -20.29 6.25 -17.19
N VAL A 204 -19.95 5.57 -16.08
CA VAL A 204 -20.90 4.68 -15.39
C VAL A 204 -22.04 5.50 -14.79
N SER A 205 -21.74 6.61 -14.11
CA SER A 205 -22.77 7.48 -13.53
C SER A 205 -23.68 8.10 -14.59
N ASP A 206 -23.11 8.52 -15.73
CA ASP A 206 -23.85 9.08 -16.85
C ASP A 206 -24.76 8.06 -17.53
N ARG A 207 -24.23 6.90 -17.90
CA ARG A 207 -24.97 5.86 -18.63
C ARG A 207 -26.10 5.23 -17.83
N LEU A 208 -25.90 5.02 -16.54
CA LEU A 208 -26.90 4.32 -15.71
C LEU A 208 -27.94 5.27 -15.11
N TYR A 209 -27.58 6.53 -14.87
CA TYR A 209 -28.42 7.44 -14.08
C TYR A 209 -28.61 8.83 -14.72
N GLY A 210 -27.96 9.12 -15.86
CA GLY A 210 -28.00 10.43 -16.50
C GLY A 210 -27.07 11.47 -15.86
N GLY A 211 -26.14 11.04 -15.00
CA GLY A 211 -25.11 11.87 -14.40
C GLY A 211 -24.93 11.65 -12.91
N VAL A 212 -23.87 12.26 -12.36
CA VAL A 212 -23.52 12.13 -10.94
C VAL A 212 -24.59 12.77 -10.04
N GLY A 213 -25.15 13.93 -10.46
CA GLY A 213 -26.18 14.63 -9.69
C GLY A 213 -27.46 13.82 -9.54
N GLU A 214 -27.96 13.27 -10.63
CA GLU A 214 -29.15 12.42 -10.70
C GLU A 214 -28.95 11.12 -9.92
N MET A 215 -27.76 10.51 -9.99
CA MET A 215 -27.42 9.33 -9.20
C MET A 215 -27.55 9.62 -7.71
N PHE A 216 -26.95 10.69 -7.20
CA PHE A 216 -27.05 11.04 -5.78
C PHE A 216 -28.46 11.48 -5.37
N ALA A 217 -29.22 12.12 -6.24
CA ALA A 217 -30.63 12.45 -5.99
C ALA A 217 -31.48 11.17 -5.82
N GLN A 218 -31.23 10.14 -6.63
CA GLN A 218 -31.88 8.84 -6.49
C GLN A 218 -31.49 8.13 -5.20
N ILE A 219 -30.20 8.10 -4.84
CA ILE A 219 -29.73 7.51 -3.58
C ILE A 219 -30.38 8.24 -2.39
N GLN A 220 -30.47 9.59 -2.43
CA GLN A 220 -31.12 10.38 -1.38
C GLN A 220 -32.58 9.99 -1.17
N GLN A 221 -33.27 9.55 -2.22
CA GLN A 221 -34.68 9.14 -2.15
C GLN A 221 -34.86 7.69 -1.71
N THR A 222 -33.98 6.79 -2.14
CA THR A 222 -34.17 5.32 -1.99
C THR A 222 -33.33 4.69 -0.90
N ALA A 223 -32.14 5.25 -0.59
CA ALA A 223 -31.17 4.70 0.34
C ALA A 223 -30.36 5.83 1.05
N PRO A 224 -31.03 6.81 1.71
CA PRO A 224 -30.36 7.99 2.28
C PRO A 224 -29.33 7.66 3.37
N GLU A 225 -29.43 6.50 4.02
CA GLU A 225 -28.49 6.01 5.02
C GLU A 225 -27.07 5.86 4.46
N TYR A 226 -26.92 5.57 3.17
CA TYR A 226 -25.61 5.48 2.52
C TYR A 226 -24.90 6.84 2.37
N LEU A 227 -25.64 7.95 2.48
CA LEU A 227 -25.07 9.30 2.35
C LEU A 227 -24.65 9.91 3.70
N THR A 228 -24.85 9.20 4.79
CA THR A 228 -24.58 9.68 6.15
C THR A 228 -23.62 8.76 6.91
N MET A 229 -23.14 9.19 8.07
CA MET A 229 -22.44 8.32 9.03
C MET A 229 -23.44 7.83 10.08
N PRO A 230 -23.42 6.58 10.45
CA PRO A 230 -22.42 5.53 10.20
C PRO A 230 -22.54 4.79 8.86
N GLY A 231 -23.36 5.24 7.94
CA GLY A 231 -23.63 4.58 6.68
C GLY A 231 -24.59 3.39 6.84
N ALA A 232 -24.61 2.52 5.86
CA ALA A 232 -25.42 1.29 5.87
C ALA A 232 -24.85 0.17 6.78
N THR A 233 -23.86 0.47 7.62
CA THR A 233 -23.18 -0.50 8.49
C THR A 233 -22.94 0.07 9.89
N ASP A 234 -22.53 -0.79 10.82
CA ASP A 234 -22.24 -0.41 12.22
C ASP A 234 -20.89 0.31 12.42
N MET A 235 -20.36 0.96 11.37
CA MET A 235 -19.11 1.71 11.46
C MET A 235 -19.29 3.00 12.24
N ASN A 236 -19.05 2.95 13.55
CA ASN A 236 -19.17 4.12 14.40
C ASN A 236 -18.06 5.17 14.13
N TRP A 237 -18.29 6.42 14.57
CA TRP A 237 -17.35 7.52 14.46
C TRP A 237 -15.97 7.22 15.09
N GLY A 238 -15.96 6.45 16.18
CA GLY A 238 -14.73 6.03 16.86
C GLY A 238 -13.87 5.14 15.96
N TYR A 239 -14.48 4.14 15.32
CA TYR A 239 -13.75 3.30 14.36
C TYR A 239 -13.25 4.11 13.16
N PHE A 240 -14.11 4.91 12.55
CA PHE A 240 -13.73 5.76 11.41
C PHE A 240 -12.54 6.65 11.76
N SER A 241 -12.63 7.43 12.85
CA SER A 241 -11.58 8.38 13.24
C SER A 241 -10.27 7.68 13.58
N THR A 242 -10.33 6.56 14.31
CA THR A 242 -9.14 5.81 14.70
C THR A 242 -8.53 5.05 13.52
N ALA A 243 -9.32 4.55 12.57
CA ALA A 243 -8.83 3.98 11.33
C ALA A 243 -8.10 5.03 10.48
N VAL A 244 -8.66 6.25 10.37
CA VAL A 244 -8.00 7.38 9.69
C VAL A 244 -6.66 7.71 10.35
N LEU A 245 -6.60 7.82 11.67
CA LEU A 245 -5.36 8.14 12.40
C LEU A 245 -4.30 7.03 12.24
N VAL A 246 -4.70 5.77 12.43
CA VAL A 246 -3.80 4.61 12.27
C VAL A 246 -3.24 4.57 10.86
N SER A 247 -4.08 4.79 9.84
CA SER A 247 -3.66 4.78 8.44
C SER A 247 -2.80 6.00 8.09
N ALA A 248 -3.07 7.17 8.65
CA ALA A 248 -2.29 8.39 8.43
C ALA A 248 -0.87 8.28 9.01
N PHE A 249 -0.73 7.82 10.27
CA PHE A 249 0.58 7.61 10.89
C PHE A 249 1.30 6.39 10.32
N GLY A 250 0.57 5.31 10.06
CA GLY A 250 1.10 4.10 9.45
C GLY A 250 1.53 4.30 8.00
N GLY A 251 0.91 5.24 7.27
CA GLY A 251 1.20 5.47 5.85
C GLY A 251 2.68 5.72 5.57
N ALA A 252 3.31 6.64 6.31
CA ALA A 252 4.74 6.90 6.16
C ALA A 252 5.64 5.79 6.74
N MET A 253 5.09 4.84 7.49
CA MET A 253 5.84 3.74 8.10
C MET A 253 5.95 2.53 7.17
N TRP A 254 5.13 2.45 6.12
CA TRP A 254 5.26 1.40 5.13
C TRP A 254 6.68 1.38 4.55
N PRO A 255 7.41 0.26 4.58
CA PRO A 255 8.80 0.23 4.11
C PRO A 255 8.94 0.67 2.64
N HIS A 256 7.99 0.32 1.78
CA HIS A 256 8.01 0.69 0.38
C HIS A 256 7.83 2.21 0.15
N LEU A 257 7.11 2.92 1.01
CA LEU A 257 7.03 4.39 1.00
C LEU A 257 8.24 5.02 1.69
N PHE A 258 8.63 4.51 2.86
CA PHE A 258 9.75 5.03 3.65
C PHE A 258 11.07 4.99 2.87
N MET A 259 11.36 3.88 2.18
CA MET A 259 12.59 3.73 1.39
C MET A 259 12.67 4.72 0.21
N LYS A 260 11.53 5.21 -0.30
CA LYS A 260 11.52 6.25 -1.34
C LYS A 260 12.03 7.61 -0.83
N PHE A 261 11.99 7.85 0.48
CA PHE A 261 12.63 9.04 1.05
C PHE A 261 14.14 9.03 0.83
N TYR A 262 14.77 7.84 0.85
CA TYR A 262 16.19 7.69 0.53
C TYR A 262 16.50 7.86 -0.96
N SER A 263 15.53 7.62 -1.84
CA SER A 263 15.70 7.75 -3.29
C SER A 263 15.62 9.20 -3.79
N ALA A 264 14.99 10.10 -3.02
CA ALA A 264 14.81 11.50 -3.38
C ALA A 264 16.15 12.22 -3.55
N ASP A 265 16.26 13.08 -4.57
CA ASP A 265 17.44 13.92 -4.81
C ASP A 265 17.67 14.95 -3.71
N SER A 266 16.61 15.39 -3.04
CA SER A 266 16.70 16.40 -1.96
C SER A 266 15.50 16.35 -1.01
N GLY A 267 15.69 16.92 0.19
CA GLY A 267 14.57 17.15 1.13
C GLY A 267 13.54 18.16 0.59
N ARG A 268 13.97 19.07 -0.32
CA ARG A 268 13.05 20.00 -1.00
C ARG A 268 12.10 19.23 -1.95
N THR A 269 12.60 18.25 -2.64
CA THR A 269 11.82 17.36 -3.52
C THR A 269 10.72 16.66 -2.72
N LEU A 270 11.04 16.08 -1.56
CA LEU A 270 10.06 15.46 -0.69
C LEU A 270 8.97 16.41 -0.21
N ARG A 271 9.35 17.64 0.19
CA ARG A 271 8.36 18.67 0.57
C ARG A 271 7.45 19.06 -0.60
N LYS A 272 8.00 19.23 -1.80
CA LYS A 272 7.19 19.50 -3.00
C LYS A 272 6.23 18.34 -3.30
N VAL A 273 6.72 17.12 -3.28
CA VAL A 273 5.86 15.94 -3.51
C VAL A 273 4.77 15.84 -2.45
N SER A 274 5.06 16.11 -1.16
CA SER A 274 4.04 16.11 -0.10
C SER A 274 2.90 17.09 -0.37
N VAL A 275 3.21 18.27 -0.94
CA VAL A 275 2.17 19.26 -1.29
C VAL A 275 1.26 18.78 -2.42
N PHE A 276 1.82 18.07 -3.42
CA PHE A 276 1.05 17.56 -4.55
C PHE A 276 0.43 16.17 -4.31
N TYR A 277 0.90 15.44 -3.32
CA TYR A 277 0.44 14.07 -3.03
C TYR A 277 -1.08 13.94 -2.83
N PRO A 278 -1.80 14.87 -2.17
CA PRO A 278 -3.26 14.81 -2.05
C PRO A 278 -4.00 14.75 -3.38
N LEU A 279 -3.40 15.21 -4.49
CA LEU A 279 -4.01 15.09 -5.82
C LEU A 279 -4.31 13.63 -6.17
N TYR A 280 -3.47 12.68 -5.72
CA TYR A 280 -3.76 11.26 -5.89
C TYR A 280 -4.97 10.81 -5.09
N ALA A 281 -5.20 11.35 -3.88
CA ALA A 281 -6.40 11.05 -3.11
C ALA A 281 -7.66 11.47 -3.89
N TYR A 282 -7.67 12.68 -4.46
CA TYR A 282 -8.80 13.15 -5.27
C TYR A 282 -9.01 12.35 -6.55
N LEU A 283 -7.96 11.74 -7.10
CA LEU A 283 -8.08 10.84 -8.26
C LEU A 283 -8.81 9.53 -7.91
N LEU A 284 -9.04 9.22 -6.63
CA LEU A 284 -9.87 8.09 -6.20
C LEU A 284 -11.38 8.44 -6.14
N VAL A 285 -11.75 9.71 -6.22
CA VAL A 285 -13.16 10.13 -6.21
C VAL A 285 -14.00 9.40 -7.25
N PRO A 286 -13.58 9.30 -8.53
CA PRO A 286 -14.38 8.57 -9.53
C PRO A 286 -14.56 7.08 -9.19
N LEU A 287 -13.63 6.46 -8.48
CA LEU A 287 -13.77 5.07 -8.02
C LEU A 287 -14.83 4.95 -6.90
N LEU A 288 -14.95 5.95 -6.03
CA LEU A 288 -16.05 6.03 -5.06
C LEU A 288 -17.40 6.20 -5.78
N LEU A 289 -17.48 7.04 -6.83
CA LEU A 289 -18.71 7.22 -7.62
C LEU A 289 -19.21 5.88 -8.18
N ILE A 290 -18.31 5.02 -8.65
CA ILE A 290 -18.67 3.67 -9.13
C ILE A 290 -19.29 2.84 -7.99
N GLY A 291 -18.78 2.94 -6.78
CA GLY A 291 -19.36 2.25 -5.64
C GLY A 291 -20.76 2.77 -5.30
N PHE A 292 -20.95 4.10 -5.31
CA PHE A 292 -22.28 4.69 -5.11
C PHE A 292 -23.25 4.29 -6.22
N ALA A 293 -22.83 4.23 -7.48
CA ALA A 293 -23.63 3.71 -8.58
C ALA A 293 -24.11 2.27 -8.32
N GLY A 294 -23.25 1.44 -7.73
CA GLY A 294 -23.57 0.07 -7.36
C GLY A 294 -24.71 -0.05 -6.33
N ILE A 295 -24.89 0.93 -5.44
CA ILE A 295 -25.95 0.91 -4.42
C ILE A 295 -27.33 0.80 -5.09
N LEU A 296 -27.57 1.59 -6.11
CA LEU A 296 -28.82 1.56 -6.85
C LEU A 296 -28.91 0.34 -7.78
N ALA A 297 -27.82 0.04 -8.48
CA ALA A 297 -27.79 -1.02 -9.50
C ALA A 297 -28.03 -2.42 -8.93
N PHE A 298 -27.61 -2.66 -7.71
CA PHE A 298 -27.68 -3.97 -7.04
C PHE A 298 -28.57 -3.96 -5.79
N ALA A 299 -29.52 -3.01 -5.71
CA ALA A 299 -30.46 -2.91 -4.57
C ALA A 299 -31.28 -4.20 -4.38
N ASP A 300 -31.83 -4.75 -5.47
CA ASP A 300 -32.69 -5.95 -5.45
C ASP A 300 -31.89 -7.28 -5.44
N ALA A 301 -30.64 -7.25 -5.90
CA ALA A 301 -29.79 -8.43 -6.00
C ALA A 301 -28.35 -8.11 -5.50
N PRO A 302 -28.14 -8.05 -4.18
CA PRO A 302 -26.85 -7.69 -3.61
C PRO A 302 -25.71 -8.61 -4.05
N LEU A 303 -24.54 -8.04 -4.34
CA LEU A 303 -23.36 -8.78 -4.76
C LEU A 303 -22.80 -9.60 -3.60
N ALA A 304 -22.48 -10.86 -3.86
CA ALA A 304 -21.83 -11.75 -2.89
C ALA A 304 -20.44 -11.23 -2.45
N ARG A 305 -19.76 -10.48 -3.32
CA ARG A 305 -18.47 -9.83 -3.03
C ARG A 305 -18.53 -8.37 -3.49
N ALA A 306 -18.48 -7.47 -2.55
CA ALA A 306 -18.51 -6.02 -2.83
C ALA A 306 -17.33 -5.57 -3.74
N ASP A 307 -16.15 -6.18 -3.59
CA ASP A 307 -14.96 -5.87 -4.40
C ASP A 307 -15.17 -6.12 -5.92
N THR A 308 -16.27 -6.77 -6.32
CA THR A 308 -16.61 -7.01 -7.74
C THR A 308 -17.51 -5.95 -8.36
N VAL A 309 -17.99 -4.95 -7.60
CA VAL A 309 -18.98 -3.96 -8.06
C VAL A 309 -18.54 -3.22 -9.32
N LEU A 310 -17.28 -2.76 -9.39
CA LEU A 310 -16.74 -2.11 -10.59
C LEU A 310 -16.88 -3.02 -11.81
N LEU A 311 -16.47 -4.29 -11.68
CA LEU A 311 -16.49 -5.25 -12.78
C LEU A 311 -17.92 -5.50 -13.26
N ARG A 312 -18.84 -5.74 -12.32
CA ARG A 312 -20.25 -6.02 -12.63
C ARG A 312 -20.95 -4.82 -13.28
N LEU A 313 -20.71 -3.60 -12.78
CA LEU A 313 -21.29 -2.41 -13.42
C LEU A 313 -20.81 -2.22 -14.85
N VAL A 314 -19.52 -2.40 -15.09
CA VAL A 314 -18.91 -2.15 -16.41
C VAL A 314 -19.27 -3.26 -17.40
N MET A 315 -19.32 -4.52 -16.96
CA MET A 315 -19.55 -5.66 -17.86
C MET A 315 -21.02 -5.96 -18.09
N ASP A 316 -21.82 -5.89 -17.02
CA ASP A 316 -23.19 -6.41 -17.08
C ASP A 316 -24.23 -5.31 -17.33
N MET A 317 -23.95 -4.03 -17.01
CA MET A 317 -24.98 -2.99 -16.96
C MET A 317 -24.68 -1.74 -17.82
N ALA A 318 -23.42 -1.33 -17.95
CA ALA A 318 -23.10 -0.05 -18.61
C ALA A 318 -22.91 -0.13 -20.13
N ASP A 319 -23.13 -1.31 -20.73
CA ASP A 319 -23.06 -1.57 -22.18
C ASP A 319 -21.80 -0.96 -22.86
N PHE A 320 -20.64 -1.20 -22.28
CA PHE A 320 -19.36 -0.78 -22.86
C PHE A 320 -18.90 -1.73 -23.95
N SER A 321 -18.25 -1.17 -24.99
CA SER A 321 -17.63 -2.00 -26.01
C SER A 321 -16.50 -2.86 -25.44
N PRO A 322 -16.18 -4.03 -26.05
CA PRO A 322 -15.10 -4.91 -25.60
C PRO A 322 -13.74 -4.23 -25.52
N TRP A 323 -13.47 -3.22 -26.34
CA TRP A 323 -12.27 -2.39 -26.28
C TRP A 323 -12.16 -1.60 -24.99
N VAL A 324 -13.26 -0.99 -24.54
CA VAL A 324 -13.33 -0.25 -23.27
C VAL A 324 -13.16 -1.20 -22.09
N ILE A 325 -13.80 -2.37 -22.12
CA ILE A 325 -13.64 -3.40 -21.08
C ILE A 325 -12.16 -3.85 -21.02
N GLY A 326 -11.52 -4.09 -22.16
CA GLY A 326 -10.10 -4.45 -22.21
C GLY A 326 -9.16 -3.35 -21.68
N LEU A 327 -9.47 -2.08 -21.96
CA LEU A 327 -8.74 -0.94 -21.40
C LEU A 327 -8.96 -0.79 -19.89
N MET A 328 -10.20 -0.97 -19.41
CA MET A 328 -10.53 -0.99 -17.99
C MET A 328 -9.73 -2.08 -17.27
N LEU A 329 -9.77 -3.31 -17.78
CA LEU A 329 -9.00 -4.43 -17.23
C LEU A 329 -7.51 -4.11 -17.17
N SER A 330 -6.97 -3.53 -18.26
CA SER A 330 -5.56 -3.12 -18.32
C SER A 330 -5.23 -2.05 -17.27
N GLY A 331 -6.13 -1.08 -17.04
CA GLY A 331 -5.95 -0.04 -16.02
C GLY A 331 -6.02 -0.57 -14.59
N ALA A 332 -6.96 -1.46 -14.31
CA ALA A 332 -7.08 -2.10 -13.02
C ALA A 332 -5.90 -3.06 -12.74
N LEU A 333 -5.43 -3.79 -13.77
CA LEU A 333 -4.19 -4.58 -13.69
C LEU A 333 -2.96 -3.70 -13.49
N ALA A 334 -2.90 -2.53 -14.15
CA ALA A 334 -1.83 -1.56 -13.94
C ALA A 334 -1.73 -1.17 -12.47
N ALA A 335 -2.86 -0.94 -11.82
CA ALA A 335 -2.92 -0.63 -10.40
C ALA A 335 -2.38 -1.76 -9.52
N ALA A 336 -2.82 -2.99 -9.77
CA ALA A 336 -2.33 -4.15 -9.03
C ALA A 336 -0.82 -4.38 -9.27
N MET A 337 -0.36 -4.27 -10.51
CA MET A 337 1.02 -4.58 -10.90
C MET A 337 2.02 -3.51 -10.45
N SER A 338 1.67 -2.22 -10.51
CA SER A 338 2.55 -1.12 -10.07
C SER A 338 2.85 -1.22 -8.57
N THR A 339 1.81 -1.37 -7.78
CA THR A 339 1.93 -1.56 -6.33
C THR A 339 2.61 -2.90 -6.01
N GLY A 340 2.17 -3.99 -6.64
CA GLY A 340 2.75 -5.33 -6.45
C GLY A 340 4.26 -5.37 -6.70
N ALA A 341 4.75 -4.67 -7.72
CA ALA A 341 6.17 -4.58 -8.02
C ALA A 341 6.97 -3.88 -6.88
N ASN A 342 6.45 -2.76 -6.39
CA ASN A 342 7.07 -2.04 -5.27
C ASN A 342 7.08 -2.87 -3.99
N LEU A 343 5.95 -3.54 -3.69
CA LEU A 343 5.82 -4.38 -2.49
C LEU A 343 6.78 -5.57 -2.54
N ALA A 344 6.81 -6.32 -3.65
CA ALA A 344 7.69 -7.47 -3.83
C ALA A 344 9.17 -7.08 -3.73
N HIS A 345 9.57 -6.01 -4.42
CA HIS A 345 10.92 -5.47 -4.39
C HIS A 345 11.33 -5.06 -2.97
N THR A 346 10.49 -4.28 -2.30
CA THR A 346 10.79 -3.77 -0.95
C THR A 346 10.79 -4.88 0.09
N ALA A 347 9.80 -5.79 0.06
CA ALA A 347 9.75 -6.91 0.99
C ALA A 347 11.00 -7.79 0.89
N ALA A 348 11.48 -8.03 -0.34
CA ALA A 348 12.71 -8.78 -0.57
C ALA A 348 13.96 -8.08 -0.02
N ILE A 349 14.06 -6.76 -0.20
CA ILE A 349 15.19 -5.98 0.34
C ILE A 349 15.17 -6.00 1.86
N VAL A 350 14.02 -5.72 2.48
CA VAL A 350 13.86 -5.70 3.94
C VAL A 350 14.15 -7.09 4.51
N LEU A 351 13.64 -8.16 3.89
CA LEU A 351 13.94 -9.53 4.31
C LEU A 351 15.45 -9.83 4.28
N VAL A 352 16.09 -9.56 3.16
CA VAL A 352 17.51 -9.90 2.98
C VAL A 352 18.40 -9.01 3.82
N ARG A 353 18.16 -7.70 3.86
CA ARG A 353 19.04 -6.75 4.49
C ARG A 353 18.82 -6.61 6.00
N ASP A 354 17.54 -6.51 6.42
CA ASP A 354 17.21 -6.21 7.81
C ASP A 354 17.05 -7.47 8.65
N VAL A 355 16.58 -8.59 8.05
CA VAL A 355 16.31 -9.83 8.79
C VAL A 355 17.43 -10.84 8.60
N LEU A 356 17.79 -11.18 7.35
CA LEU A 356 18.84 -12.20 7.09
C LEU A 356 20.26 -11.64 7.18
N GLY A 357 20.46 -10.35 6.84
CA GLY A 357 21.76 -9.69 6.86
C GLY A 357 22.47 -9.79 8.22
N PRO A 358 21.80 -9.41 9.33
CA PRO A 358 22.42 -9.47 10.67
C PRO A 358 22.73 -10.88 11.18
N THR A 359 22.14 -11.91 10.57
CA THR A 359 22.25 -13.32 11.02
C THR A 359 22.97 -14.20 10.01
N LEU A 360 22.31 -14.52 8.91
CA LEU A 360 22.76 -15.51 7.93
C LEU A 360 23.71 -14.95 6.86
N MET A 361 23.65 -13.64 6.60
CA MET A 361 24.37 -12.99 5.51
C MET A 361 25.42 -11.97 5.98
N GLN A 362 25.95 -12.10 7.20
CA GLN A 362 26.92 -11.15 7.77
C GLN A 362 28.23 -10.99 6.95
N ARG A 363 28.59 -11.99 6.18
CA ARG A 363 29.80 -12.01 5.35
C ARG A 363 29.50 -11.93 3.85
N ALA A 364 28.22 -11.72 3.47
CA ALA A 364 27.83 -11.63 2.08
C ALA A 364 28.38 -10.33 1.47
N ASP A 365 28.94 -10.45 0.29
CA ASP A 365 29.31 -9.29 -0.52
C ASP A 365 28.07 -8.64 -1.15
N GLU A 366 28.28 -7.52 -1.81
CA GLU A 366 27.19 -6.77 -2.45
C GLU A 366 26.47 -7.58 -3.53
N ARG A 367 27.23 -8.39 -4.31
CA ARG A 367 26.67 -9.22 -5.38
C ARG A 367 25.81 -10.34 -4.81
N ALA A 368 26.26 -10.99 -3.75
CA ALA A 368 25.47 -12.01 -3.06
C ALA A 368 24.19 -11.41 -2.46
N THR A 369 24.26 -10.21 -1.89
CA THR A 369 23.10 -9.49 -1.35
C THR A 369 22.08 -9.16 -2.45
N VAL A 370 22.51 -8.62 -3.59
CA VAL A 370 21.64 -8.35 -4.74
C VAL A 370 21.01 -9.65 -5.28
N THR A 371 21.81 -10.72 -5.39
CA THR A 371 21.32 -12.01 -5.86
C THR A 371 20.29 -12.62 -4.90
N ALA A 372 20.56 -12.60 -3.60
CA ALA A 372 19.61 -13.04 -2.58
C ALA A 372 18.32 -12.22 -2.61
N THR A 373 18.40 -10.91 -2.80
CA THR A 373 17.24 -10.03 -2.94
C THR A 373 16.40 -10.42 -4.16
N ARG A 374 17.01 -10.65 -5.31
CA ARG A 374 16.30 -11.09 -6.53
C ARG A 374 15.54 -12.40 -6.32
N TRP A 375 16.18 -13.39 -5.71
CA TRP A 375 15.52 -14.68 -5.39
C TRP A 375 14.43 -14.52 -4.34
N SER A 376 14.62 -13.61 -3.37
CA SER A 376 13.60 -13.29 -2.38
C SER A 376 12.36 -12.61 -3.00
N VAL A 377 12.51 -11.83 -4.08
CA VAL A 377 11.37 -11.31 -4.86
C VAL A 377 10.50 -12.48 -5.34
N LEU A 378 11.12 -13.51 -5.95
CA LEU A 378 10.38 -14.68 -6.45
C LEU A 378 9.74 -15.47 -5.30
N GLY A 379 10.50 -15.71 -4.21
CA GLY A 379 10.01 -16.48 -3.07
C GLY A 379 8.84 -15.82 -2.35
N LEU A 380 8.92 -14.51 -2.09
CA LEU A 380 7.83 -13.76 -1.44
C LEU A 380 6.61 -13.58 -2.37
N SER A 381 6.84 -13.42 -3.67
CA SER A 381 5.75 -13.36 -4.65
C SER A 381 5.03 -14.70 -4.75
N LEU A 382 5.77 -15.82 -4.72
CA LEU A 382 5.18 -17.17 -4.67
C LEU A 382 4.39 -17.39 -3.38
N LEU A 383 4.93 -16.99 -2.23
CA LEU A 383 4.22 -17.07 -0.95
C LEU A 383 2.91 -16.30 -1.00
N ALA A 384 2.95 -15.04 -1.47
CA ALA A 384 1.76 -14.20 -1.59
C ALA A 384 0.75 -14.79 -2.60
N TYR A 385 1.22 -15.40 -3.69
CA TYR A 385 0.37 -16.10 -4.65
C TYR A 385 -0.34 -17.30 -4.01
N VAL A 386 0.39 -18.13 -3.25
CA VAL A 386 -0.21 -19.27 -2.54
C VAL A 386 -1.27 -18.80 -1.55
N ILE A 387 -1.00 -17.72 -0.78
CA ILE A 387 -1.99 -17.14 0.13
C ILE A 387 -3.19 -16.61 -0.65
N ALA A 388 -3.00 -15.97 -1.81
CA ALA A 388 -4.09 -15.49 -2.66
C ALA A 388 -5.01 -16.61 -3.15
N LEU A 389 -4.46 -17.81 -3.44
CA LEU A 389 -5.24 -18.98 -3.84
C LEU A 389 -6.16 -19.51 -2.72
N LEU A 390 -5.86 -19.21 -1.46
CA LEU A 390 -6.72 -19.53 -0.32
C LEU A 390 -7.96 -18.62 -0.24
N ASN A 391 -8.14 -17.75 -1.23
CA ASN A 391 -9.28 -16.85 -1.39
C ASN A 391 -9.53 -15.97 -0.14
N PRO A 392 -8.63 -15.07 0.19
CA PRO A 392 -8.72 -14.28 1.42
C PRO A 392 -9.98 -13.40 1.44
N ALA A 393 -10.35 -12.96 2.64
CA ALA A 393 -11.45 -12.04 2.92
C ALA A 393 -11.38 -10.73 2.10
N SER A 394 -12.29 -9.79 2.37
CA SER A 394 -12.31 -8.45 1.74
C SER A 394 -10.92 -7.81 1.68
N LEU A 395 -10.55 -7.31 0.49
CA LEU A 395 -9.26 -6.65 0.24
C LEU A 395 -9.01 -5.47 1.20
N VAL A 396 -10.09 -4.76 1.56
CA VAL A 396 -10.01 -3.60 2.47
C VAL A 396 -9.68 -4.02 3.90
N MET A 397 -10.30 -5.10 4.39
CA MET A 397 -10.05 -5.58 5.75
C MET A 397 -8.60 -6.05 5.92
N ILE A 398 -8.06 -6.75 4.92
CA ILE A 398 -6.65 -7.19 4.94
C ILE A 398 -5.71 -5.97 5.03
N LEU A 399 -6.00 -4.91 4.29
CA LEU A 399 -5.18 -3.71 4.33
C LEU A 399 -5.28 -2.97 5.67
N LEU A 400 -6.48 -2.86 6.26
CA LEU A 400 -6.68 -2.25 7.57
C LEU A 400 -5.91 -2.99 8.67
N THR A 401 -5.98 -4.32 8.68
CA THR A 401 -5.18 -5.15 9.58
C THR A 401 -3.67 -4.89 9.40
N ALA A 402 -3.20 -4.83 8.15
CA ALA A 402 -1.79 -4.53 7.87
C ALA A 402 -1.38 -3.12 8.32
N TYR A 403 -2.27 -2.11 8.27
CA TYR A 403 -2.03 -0.80 8.86
C TYR A 403 -1.89 -0.85 10.39
N GLY A 404 -2.66 -1.71 11.05
CA GLY A 404 -2.55 -1.93 12.50
C GLY A 404 -1.20 -2.49 12.93
N VAL A 405 -0.60 -3.36 12.09
CA VAL A 405 0.76 -3.88 12.28
C VAL A 405 1.79 -2.79 12.05
N ILE A 406 1.74 -2.11 10.90
CA ILE A 406 2.83 -1.22 10.48
C ILE A 406 2.89 0.08 11.30
N VAL A 407 1.77 0.56 11.84
CA VAL A 407 1.74 1.75 12.69
C VAL A 407 2.56 1.60 13.96
N GLN A 408 2.82 0.35 14.41
CA GLN A 408 3.66 0.07 15.57
C GLN A 408 5.13 0.50 15.38
N LEU A 409 5.57 0.74 14.15
CA LEU A 409 6.88 1.33 13.87
C LEU A 409 6.94 2.85 14.12
N PHE A 410 5.80 3.53 14.17
CA PHE A 410 5.76 5.00 14.25
C PHE A 410 6.46 5.55 15.50
N PRO A 411 6.24 5.04 16.75
CA PRO A 411 6.96 5.53 17.92
C PRO A 411 8.48 5.31 17.83
N MET A 412 8.92 4.19 17.25
CA MET A 412 10.32 3.83 17.06
C MET A 412 11.02 4.79 16.08
N VAL A 413 10.40 5.09 14.96
CA VAL A 413 10.93 6.00 13.94
C VAL A 413 10.91 7.44 14.45
N LEU A 414 9.82 7.85 15.10
CA LEU A 414 9.72 9.19 15.69
C LEU A 414 10.80 9.40 16.75
N GLY A 415 11.04 8.38 17.58
CA GLY A 415 12.11 8.35 18.56
C GLY A 415 13.48 8.54 17.92
N ALA A 416 13.79 7.79 16.87
CA ALA A 416 15.06 7.87 16.15
C ALA A 416 15.30 9.25 15.52
N LEU A 417 14.25 9.96 15.12
CA LEU A 417 14.38 11.26 14.44
C LEU A 417 14.35 12.47 15.37
N PHE A 418 13.67 12.37 16.51
CA PHE A 418 13.37 13.55 17.36
C PHE A 418 13.72 13.39 18.83
N PHE A 419 13.91 12.16 19.34
CA PHE A 419 14.11 11.88 20.76
C PHE A 419 15.36 11.02 21.00
N PRO A 420 16.57 11.59 20.88
CA PRO A 420 17.83 10.85 20.98
C PRO A 420 18.07 10.22 22.37
N SER A 421 17.31 10.64 23.39
CA SER A 421 17.39 10.11 24.76
C SER A 421 16.67 8.75 24.94
N LEU A 422 15.86 8.32 23.95
CA LEU A 422 15.15 7.05 24.06
C LEU A 422 16.09 5.86 24.02
N ARG A 423 15.88 4.96 24.94
CA ARG A 423 16.73 3.75 25.10
C ARG A 423 16.21 2.60 24.24
N ARG A 424 17.13 1.86 23.65
CA ARG A 424 16.82 0.70 22.79
C ARG A 424 15.88 -0.32 23.44
N HIS A 425 16.05 -0.58 24.76
CA HIS A 425 15.22 -1.57 25.47
C HIS A 425 13.79 -1.08 25.64
N SER A 426 13.59 0.21 25.93
CA SER A 426 12.29 0.82 26.08
C SER A 426 11.51 0.81 24.74
N VAL A 427 12.20 1.16 23.66
CA VAL A 427 11.62 1.13 22.32
C VAL A 427 11.28 -0.29 21.87
N MET A 428 12.17 -1.27 22.16
CA MET A 428 11.93 -2.69 21.87
C MET A 428 10.70 -3.20 22.62
N ALA A 429 10.64 -2.97 23.95
CA ALA A 429 9.53 -3.41 24.78
C ALA A 429 8.20 -2.81 24.31
N GLY A 430 8.21 -1.50 23.99
CA GLY A 430 7.02 -0.81 23.46
C GLY A 430 6.55 -1.41 22.15
N ALA A 431 7.44 -1.59 21.17
CA ALA A 431 7.09 -2.13 19.86
C ALA A 431 6.54 -3.57 19.94
N VAL A 432 7.17 -4.44 20.76
CA VAL A 432 6.70 -5.81 20.96
C VAL A 432 5.33 -5.81 21.66
N ALA A 433 5.20 -5.09 22.78
CA ALA A 433 3.95 -5.03 23.53
C ALA A 433 2.80 -4.46 22.69
N GLY A 434 3.06 -3.40 21.92
CA GLY A 434 2.06 -2.79 21.02
C GLY A 434 1.64 -3.72 19.89
N SER A 435 2.57 -4.44 19.29
CA SER A 435 2.26 -5.44 18.24
C SER A 435 1.43 -6.59 18.80
N LEU A 436 1.78 -7.12 19.99
CA LEU A 436 1.01 -8.18 20.64
C LEU A 436 -0.39 -7.70 21.06
N ALA A 437 -0.50 -6.48 21.59
CA ALA A 437 -1.79 -5.90 21.93
C ALA A 437 -2.67 -5.70 20.70
N PHE A 438 -2.10 -5.23 19.58
CA PHE A 438 -2.83 -5.15 18.31
C PHE A 438 -3.38 -6.52 17.90
N LEU A 439 -2.54 -7.56 17.88
CA LEU A 439 -2.97 -8.90 17.49
C LEU A 439 -4.06 -9.45 18.41
N LEU A 440 -3.94 -9.19 19.73
CA LEU A 440 -4.93 -9.61 20.71
C LEU A 440 -6.29 -8.94 20.48
N PHE A 441 -6.30 -7.63 20.18
CA PHE A 441 -7.53 -6.88 19.95
C PHE A 441 -8.14 -7.16 18.57
N ASP A 442 -7.33 -7.37 17.55
CA ASP A 442 -7.81 -7.58 16.17
C ASP A 442 -8.36 -9.00 15.98
N PHE A 443 -7.65 -10.01 16.49
CA PHE A 443 -7.95 -11.42 16.26
C PHE A 443 -8.50 -12.17 17.49
N GLY A 444 -8.37 -11.62 18.68
CA GLY A 444 -8.71 -12.31 19.93
C GLY A 444 -10.00 -11.82 20.56
N ILE A 445 -9.89 -10.83 21.44
CA ILE A 445 -10.98 -10.40 22.34
C ILE A 445 -11.85 -9.28 21.78
N GLY A 446 -11.57 -8.79 20.58
CA GLY A 446 -12.22 -7.61 20.01
C GLY A 446 -11.63 -6.30 20.53
N SER A 447 -11.85 -5.22 19.77
CA SER A 447 -11.27 -3.92 20.06
C SER A 447 -12.15 -3.12 21.05
N PRO A 448 -11.59 -2.59 22.16
CA PRO A 448 -12.36 -1.79 23.10
C PRO A 448 -12.99 -0.58 22.42
N LEU A 449 -14.18 -0.18 22.87
CA LEU A 449 -14.98 0.93 22.36
C LEU A 449 -15.35 0.80 20.86
N GLY A 450 -15.12 -0.35 20.25
CA GLY A 450 -15.29 -0.54 18.81
C GLY A 450 -14.33 0.33 17.96
N TRP A 451 -13.18 0.75 18.52
CA TRP A 451 -12.17 1.52 17.81
C TRP A 451 -11.25 0.59 17.02
N HIS A 452 -10.50 1.15 16.07
CA HIS A 452 -9.53 0.34 15.31
C HIS A 452 -8.44 -0.23 16.21
N ALA A 453 -8.22 -1.56 16.17
CA ALA A 453 -7.28 -2.26 17.06
C ALA A 453 -5.86 -1.68 17.06
N GLY A 454 -5.42 -1.15 15.89
CA GLY A 454 -4.11 -0.52 15.73
C GLY A 454 -3.87 0.69 16.64
N VAL A 455 -4.92 1.45 17.01
CA VAL A 455 -4.76 2.58 17.93
C VAL A 455 -4.49 2.09 19.34
N TRP A 456 -5.17 1.03 19.77
CA TRP A 456 -4.91 0.43 21.08
C TRP A 456 -3.51 -0.21 21.15
N GLY A 457 -3.09 -0.88 20.08
CA GLY A 457 -1.70 -1.33 19.96
C GLY A 457 -0.70 -0.17 20.10
N MET A 458 -0.96 0.98 19.47
CA MET A 458 -0.09 2.16 19.58
C MET A 458 -0.13 2.78 20.99
N VAL A 459 -1.29 2.83 21.66
CA VAL A 459 -1.40 3.28 23.04
C VAL A 459 -0.58 2.40 23.98
N VAL A 460 -0.69 1.07 23.86
CA VAL A 460 0.12 0.13 24.63
C VAL A 460 1.61 0.28 24.32
N ASN A 461 1.97 0.43 23.06
CA ASN A 461 3.35 0.68 22.61
C ASN A 461 3.95 1.90 23.32
N LEU A 462 3.26 3.05 23.27
CA LEU A 462 3.73 4.30 23.89
C LEU A 462 3.75 4.21 25.41
N ALA A 463 2.74 3.57 26.02
CA ALA A 463 2.67 3.39 27.48
C ALA A 463 3.83 2.53 28.01
N VAL A 464 4.09 1.37 27.37
CA VAL A 464 5.18 0.47 27.77
C VAL A 464 6.54 1.12 27.48
N LEU A 465 6.70 1.78 26.33
CA LEU A 465 7.91 2.55 26.03
C LEU A 465 8.17 3.61 27.11
N GLY A 466 7.18 4.41 27.45
CA GLY A 466 7.29 5.46 28.46
C GLY A 466 7.61 4.90 29.85
N LEU A 467 6.92 3.84 30.26
CA LEU A 467 7.14 3.19 31.55
C LEU A 467 8.57 2.60 31.66
N CYS A 468 8.99 1.84 30.64
CA CYS A 468 10.35 1.31 30.60
C CYS A 468 11.43 2.40 30.57
N GLN A 469 11.16 3.50 29.86
CA GLN A 469 12.06 4.65 29.82
C GLN A 469 12.18 5.31 31.20
N ALA A 470 11.07 5.50 31.91
CA ALA A 470 11.07 6.07 33.28
C ALA A 470 11.79 5.19 34.29
N LEU A 471 11.49 3.87 34.27
CA LEU A 471 12.11 2.89 35.20
C LEU A 471 13.62 2.73 34.96
N THR A 472 14.07 2.93 33.74
CA THR A 472 15.50 2.84 33.40
C THR A 472 16.25 4.17 33.48
N ALA A 473 15.54 5.29 33.65
CA ALA A 473 16.17 6.60 33.89
C ALA A 473 16.97 6.53 35.19
N ARG A 474 18.31 6.60 35.11
CA ARG A 474 19.12 6.82 36.33
C ARG A 474 18.70 8.17 36.90
N PRO A 475 18.44 8.27 38.24
CA PRO A 475 18.29 9.58 38.84
C PRO A 475 19.51 10.41 38.44
N VAL A 476 19.28 11.60 37.93
CA VAL A 476 20.33 12.60 37.77
C VAL A 476 20.83 12.81 39.21
N ALA A 477 22.02 12.25 39.52
CA ALA A 477 22.67 12.52 40.77
C ALA A 477 22.78 14.04 40.86
N GLY A 478 22.08 14.62 41.82
CA GLY A 478 22.05 16.03 42.04
C GLY A 478 23.49 16.56 42.04
N ARG A 479 23.77 17.55 41.20
CA ARG A 479 24.87 18.45 41.48
C ARG A 479 24.51 19.08 42.85
N ALA A 480 25.00 18.41 43.88
CA ALA A 480 25.15 19.11 45.17
C ALA A 480 26.11 20.27 44.89
N ASP A 481 25.61 21.45 45.10
CA ASP A 481 26.37 22.69 45.11
C ASP A 481 27.62 22.52 45.93
N ALA A 482 28.78 22.82 45.37
CA ALA A 482 29.97 23.18 46.06
C ALA A 482 30.61 24.36 45.32
#